data_b37089c889db8b26b65d972dca70294b
#
_entry.id   b37089c889db8b26b65d972dca70294b
#
_cell.length_a   1.000
_cell.length_b   1.000
_cell.length_c   1.000
_cell.angle_alpha   90.00
_cell.angle_beta   90.00
_cell.angle_gamma   90.00
#
_symmetry.space_group_name_H-M   'P 1'
#
loop_
_entity.id
_entity.type
_entity.pdbx_description
1 polymer ?
#
loop_
_entity_poly.entity_id
_entity_poly.type
_entity_poly.pdbx_seq_one_letter_code
_entity_poly.pdbx_strand_id
1 'polypeptide(L)'
;EALREGGFTGRIIMLTQSQKVPYDRPNCSKNYLQGKAPDEWMFLRDEAFYKNYGIEIRTNQRVSSLDPITKKIELESGETLTYDRALICSGGKPNKLSVPGNDLGNVLTLRSLHDSQKLRKLGQKGKGP
;
A
#
# COMPACT_ATOMS: atom_id res chain seq x y z
N GLU A 1 -11.56 -4.20 -11.05
CA GLU A 1 -11.94 -5.31 -11.95
C GLU A 1 -13.44 -5.57 -11.80
N ALA A 2 -13.92 -6.20 -10.74
CA ALA A 2 -15.34 -6.59 -10.55
C ALA A 2 -16.36 -5.48 -10.83
N LEU A 3 -16.09 -4.23 -10.48
CA LEU A 3 -16.99 -3.12 -10.81
C LEU A 3 -17.13 -2.92 -12.32
N ARG A 4 -16.06 -3.05 -13.09
CA ARG A 4 -16.08 -2.91 -14.55
C ARG A 4 -16.75 -4.10 -15.22
N GLU A 5 -16.46 -5.30 -14.74
CA GLU A 5 -17.11 -6.54 -15.19
C GLU A 5 -18.63 -6.52 -14.90
N GLY A 6 -19.03 -5.91 -13.77
CA GLY A 6 -20.42 -5.64 -13.41
C GLY A 6 -21.08 -4.47 -14.15
N GLY A 7 -20.41 -3.88 -15.15
CA GLY A 7 -20.96 -2.82 -16.00
C GLY A 7 -20.91 -1.41 -15.43
N PHE A 8 -20.18 -1.19 -14.32
CA PHE A 8 -20.02 0.16 -13.77
C PHE A 8 -19.14 1.02 -14.69
N THR A 9 -19.68 2.12 -15.21
CA THR A 9 -19.00 3.04 -16.13
C THR A 9 -18.49 4.33 -15.48
N GLY A 10 -18.87 4.60 -14.23
CA GLY A 10 -18.50 5.80 -13.50
C GLY A 10 -17.00 5.88 -13.21
N ARG A 11 -16.53 7.02 -12.74
CA ARG A 11 -15.15 7.25 -12.35
C ARG A 11 -14.75 6.39 -11.15
N ILE A 12 -13.59 5.76 -11.22
CA ILE A 12 -12.98 5.00 -10.10
C ILE A 12 -11.65 5.64 -9.76
N ILE A 13 -11.49 6.08 -8.52
CA ILE A 13 -10.23 6.59 -7.99
C ILE A 13 -9.76 5.66 -6.88
N MET A 14 -8.52 5.22 -6.92
CA MET A 14 -7.86 4.46 -5.87
C MET A 14 -6.78 5.33 -5.22
N LEU A 15 -6.99 5.72 -3.97
CA LEU A 15 -6.04 6.51 -3.19
C LEU A 15 -5.16 5.58 -2.35
N THR A 16 -3.87 5.82 -2.34
CA THR A 16 -2.94 5.09 -1.47
C THR A 16 -1.81 5.98 -0.98
N GLN A 17 -1.48 5.88 0.30
CA GLN A 17 -0.28 6.53 0.86
C GLN A 17 1.03 5.85 0.42
N SER A 18 0.95 4.65 -0.18
CA SER A 18 2.11 3.95 -0.72
C SER A 18 2.67 4.69 -1.95
N GLN A 19 3.98 4.63 -2.13
CA GLN A 19 4.64 5.06 -3.38
C GLN A 19 4.40 4.07 -4.53
N LYS A 20 3.88 2.89 -4.23
CA LYS A 20 3.70 1.80 -5.18
C LYS A 20 2.22 1.52 -5.38
N VAL A 21 1.89 1.08 -6.60
CA VAL A 21 0.59 0.50 -6.92
C VAL A 21 0.32 -0.76 -6.08
N PRO A 22 -0.91 -1.28 -6.03
CA PRO A 22 -1.23 -2.48 -5.25
C PRO A 22 -0.31 -3.66 -5.53
N TYR A 23 0.18 -4.28 -4.45
CA TYR A 23 1.09 -5.40 -4.51
C TYR A 23 0.71 -6.52 -3.53
N ASP A 24 1.25 -7.72 -3.75
CA ASP A 24 1.06 -8.89 -2.90
C ASP A 24 1.76 -8.71 -1.55
N ARG A 25 1.00 -8.23 -0.58
CA ARG A 25 1.50 -7.95 0.77
C ARG A 25 1.96 -9.20 1.54
N PRO A 26 1.27 -10.35 1.50
CA PRO A 26 1.75 -11.59 2.10
C PRO A 26 3.15 -11.99 1.66
N ASN A 27 3.51 -11.77 0.42
CA ASN A 27 4.81 -12.15 -0.12
C ASN A 27 5.98 -11.30 0.44
N CYS A 28 5.69 -10.11 1.00
CA CYS A 28 6.70 -9.29 1.68
C CYS A 28 7.43 -10.01 2.81
N SER A 29 6.82 -11.02 3.43
CA SER A 29 7.40 -11.83 4.51
C SER A 29 7.78 -13.26 4.07
N LYS A 30 7.66 -13.58 2.78
CA LYS A 30 7.86 -14.92 2.23
C LYS A 30 8.96 -14.91 1.15
N ASN A 31 8.63 -15.38 -0.06
CA ASN A 31 9.59 -15.55 -1.16
C ASN A 31 10.31 -14.25 -1.52
N TYR A 32 9.61 -13.12 -1.46
CA TYR A 32 10.24 -11.83 -1.72
C TYR A 32 11.31 -11.49 -0.67
N LEU A 33 11.01 -11.64 0.62
CA LEU A 33 11.98 -11.40 1.68
C LEU A 33 13.21 -12.32 1.55
N GLN A 34 12.98 -13.56 1.15
CA GLN A 34 14.05 -14.56 0.92
C GLN A 34 14.88 -14.29 -0.35
N GLY A 35 14.52 -13.31 -1.15
CA GLY A 35 15.18 -13.04 -2.43
C GLY A 35 14.84 -14.01 -3.56
N LYS A 36 13.80 -14.85 -3.39
CA LYS A 36 13.36 -15.85 -4.38
C LYS A 36 12.34 -15.30 -5.38
N ALA A 37 11.75 -14.14 -5.10
CA ALA A 37 10.82 -13.47 -6.00
C ALA A 37 11.43 -12.12 -6.42
N PRO A 38 11.45 -11.78 -7.72
CA PRO A 38 11.86 -10.48 -8.20
C PRO A 38 10.80 -9.41 -7.89
N ASP A 39 11.17 -8.15 -8.02
CA ASP A 39 10.29 -7.01 -7.68
C ASP A 39 9.02 -7.00 -8.53
N GLU A 40 9.09 -7.40 -9.79
CA GLU A 40 7.97 -7.40 -10.74
C GLU A 40 6.85 -8.35 -10.31
N TRP A 41 7.18 -9.46 -9.65
CA TRP A 41 6.19 -10.44 -9.18
C TRP A 41 5.40 -9.97 -7.96
N MET A 42 5.83 -8.83 -7.38
CA MET A 42 5.11 -8.26 -6.24
C MET A 42 3.83 -7.55 -6.65
N PHE A 43 3.75 -7.02 -7.87
CA PHE A 43 2.60 -6.23 -8.30
C PHE A 43 1.44 -7.12 -8.73
N LEU A 44 0.24 -6.80 -8.23
CA LEU A 44 -0.98 -7.57 -8.54
C LEU A 44 -1.45 -7.36 -9.97
N ARG A 45 -1.20 -6.19 -10.53
CA ARG A 45 -1.51 -5.78 -11.89
C ARG A 45 -0.47 -4.77 -12.37
N ASP A 46 -0.24 -4.71 -13.66
CA ASP A 46 0.60 -3.71 -14.31
C ASP A 46 -0.14 -2.37 -14.53
N GLU A 47 0.56 -1.36 -14.98
CA GLU A 47 -0.03 -0.05 -15.25
C GLU A 47 -1.05 -0.09 -16.40
N ALA A 48 -0.83 -0.96 -17.40
CA ALA A 48 -1.73 -1.12 -18.53
C ALA A 48 -3.11 -1.62 -18.08
N PHE A 49 -3.15 -2.52 -17.11
CA PHE A 49 -4.40 -2.99 -16.51
C PHE A 49 -5.23 -1.82 -15.97
N TYR A 50 -4.65 -0.97 -15.12
CA TYR A 50 -5.40 0.14 -14.52
C TYR A 50 -5.89 1.13 -15.57
N LYS A 51 -5.07 1.41 -16.57
CA LYS A 51 -5.44 2.27 -17.70
C LYS A 51 -6.59 1.68 -18.51
N ASN A 52 -6.50 0.40 -18.86
CA ASN A 52 -7.53 -0.29 -19.67
C ASN A 52 -8.87 -0.38 -18.93
N TYR A 53 -8.84 -0.53 -17.61
CA TYR A 53 -10.05 -0.54 -16.77
C TYR A 53 -10.51 0.87 -16.37
N GLY A 54 -9.84 1.94 -16.82
CA GLY A 54 -10.20 3.31 -16.48
C GLY A 54 -10.17 3.56 -14.96
N ILE A 55 -9.17 2.99 -14.26
CA ILE A 55 -8.98 3.15 -12.82
C ILE A 55 -7.85 4.17 -12.61
N GLU A 56 -8.20 5.31 -12.03
CA GLU A 56 -7.25 6.35 -11.64
C GLU A 56 -6.56 5.95 -10.33
N ILE A 57 -5.27 5.63 -10.37
CA ILE A 57 -4.48 5.38 -9.15
C ILE A 57 -3.70 6.63 -8.78
N ARG A 58 -3.86 7.07 -7.55
CA ARG A 58 -3.10 8.16 -6.95
C ARG A 58 -2.25 7.62 -5.81
N THR A 59 -0.97 7.47 -6.06
CA THR A 59 0.04 7.09 -5.05
C THR A 59 0.49 8.31 -4.25
N ASN A 60 1.15 8.08 -3.11
CA ASN A 60 1.59 9.14 -2.18
C ASN A 60 0.45 10.06 -1.72
N GLN A 61 -0.79 9.57 -1.74
CA GLN A 61 -1.97 10.31 -1.29
C GLN A 61 -2.46 9.70 0.01
N ARG A 62 -2.29 10.46 1.09
CA ARG A 62 -2.82 10.07 2.39
C ARG A 62 -4.14 10.78 2.64
N VAL A 63 -5.17 9.99 2.93
CA VAL A 63 -6.46 10.49 3.36
C VAL A 63 -6.36 10.87 4.83
N SER A 64 -6.67 12.12 5.15
CA SER A 64 -6.72 12.65 6.52
C SER A 64 -8.09 12.49 7.15
N SER A 65 -9.15 12.72 6.38
CA SER A 65 -10.53 12.58 6.85
C SER A 65 -11.47 12.06 5.75
N LEU A 66 -12.58 11.47 6.17
CA LEU A 66 -13.70 11.08 5.33
C LEU A 66 -14.99 11.45 6.04
N ASP A 67 -15.80 12.31 5.41
CA ASP A 67 -17.12 12.70 5.88
C ASP A 67 -18.19 11.90 5.11
N PRO A 68 -18.91 10.97 5.78
CA PRO A 68 -19.94 10.17 5.12
C PRO A 68 -21.24 10.95 4.86
N ILE A 69 -21.47 12.09 5.53
CA ILE A 69 -22.66 12.89 5.37
C ILE A 69 -22.54 13.77 4.13
N THR A 70 -21.47 14.54 4.04
CA THR A 70 -21.19 15.42 2.90
C THR A 70 -20.52 14.70 1.74
N LYS A 71 -20.15 13.41 1.93
CA LYS A 71 -19.46 12.57 0.95
C LYS A 71 -18.17 13.21 0.44
N LYS A 72 -17.36 13.71 1.35
CA LYS A 72 -16.07 14.32 1.07
C LYS A 72 -14.93 13.51 1.67
N ILE A 73 -13.84 13.50 0.95
CA ILE A 73 -12.54 12.96 1.39
C ILE A 73 -11.55 14.12 1.37
N GLU A 74 -10.83 14.31 2.46
CA GLU A 74 -9.71 15.25 2.53
C GLU A 74 -8.39 14.50 2.50
N LEU A 75 -7.45 14.99 1.71
CA LEU A 75 -6.08 14.52 1.66
C LEU A 75 -5.19 15.37 2.57
N GLU A 76 -4.08 14.83 3.05
CA GLU A 76 -3.08 15.61 3.81
C GLU A 76 -2.51 16.79 3.02
N SER A 77 -2.59 16.77 1.70
CA SER A 77 -2.22 17.89 0.83
C SER A 77 -3.20 19.08 0.90
N GLY A 78 -4.37 18.93 1.53
CA GLY A 78 -5.46 19.89 1.53
C GLY A 78 -6.43 19.73 0.35
N GLU A 79 -6.16 18.84 -0.60
CA GLU A 79 -7.11 18.55 -1.68
C GLU A 79 -8.35 17.85 -1.12
N THR A 80 -9.52 18.26 -1.62
CA THR A 80 -10.82 17.65 -1.27
C THR A 80 -11.40 16.96 -2.50
N LEU A 81 -11.85 15.71 -2.32
CA LEU A 81 -12.54 14.93 -3.33
C LEU A 81 -13.96 14.61 -2.87
N THR A 82 -14.91 14.63 -3.80
CA THR A 82 -16.27 14.15 -3.55
C THR A 82 -16.44 12.73 -4.09
N TYR A 83 -17.34 11.96 -3.48
CA TYR A 83 -17.61 10.59 -3.89
C TYR A 83 -19.09 10.23 -3.75
N ASP A 84 -19.56 9.30 -4.57
CA ASP A 84 -20.90 8.70 -4.43
C ASP A 84 -20.86 7.49 -3.50
N ARG A 85 -19.82 6.66 -3.66
CA ARG A 85 -19.52 5.48 -2.85
C ARG A 85 -18.04 5.43 -2.53
N ALA A 86 -17.71 5.07 -1.30
CA ALA A 86 -16.32 4.86 -0.86
C ALA A 86 -16.15 3.47 -0.26
N LEU A 87 -15.03 2.82 -0.57
CA LEU A 87 -14.59 1.58 0.04
C LEU A 87 -13.29 1.84 0.81
N ILE A 88 -13.30 1.59 2.10
CA ILE A 88 -12.13 1.80 2.97
C ILE A 88 -11.37 0.48 3.11
N CYS A 89 -10.18 0.42 2.52
CA CYS A 89 -9.27 -0.73 2.57
C CYS A 89 -7.90 -0.33 3.12
N SER A 90 -7.86 0.55 4.14
CA SER A 90 -6.62 1.11 4.69
C SER A 90 -5.72 0.11 5.40
N GLY A 91 -6.24 -1.06 5.74
CA GLY A 91 -5.51 -2.10 6.47
C GLY A 91 -5.19 -1.68 7.91
N GLY A 92 -4.05 -2.12 8.44
CA GLY A 92 -3.62 -1.84 9.80
C GLY A 92 -2.16 -1.41 9.89
N LYS A 93 -1.76 -0.92 11.05
CA LYS A 93 -0.36 -0.65 11.41
C LYS A 93 0.19 -1.82 12.23
N PRO A 94 1.50 -2.14 12.13
CA PRO A 94 2.13 -3.08 13.04
C PRO A 94 2.06 -2.57 14.48
N ASN A 95 1.72 -3.44 15.40
CA ASN A 95 1.85 -3.12 16.82
C ASN A 95 3.33 -3.05 17.20
N LYS A 96 3.69 -2.02 17.95
CA LYS A 96 5.00 -1.94 18.56
C LYS A 96 4.96 -2.62 19.92
N LEU A 97 6.03 -3.35 20.26
CA LEU A 97 6.18 -3.94 21.59
C LEU A 97 6.43 -2.80 22.59
N SER A 98 5.74 -2.85 23.73
CA SER A 98 5.96 -1.89 24.84
C SER A 98 7.01 -2.42 25.80
N VAL A 99 8.23 -2.58 25.31
CA VAL A 99 9.39 -3.08 26.08
C VAL A 99 10.58 -2.12 25.92
N PRO A 100 11.52 -2.06 26.87
CA PRO A 100 12.73 -1.29 26.73
C PRO A 100 13.49 -1.67 25.45
N GLY A 101 13.95 -0.66 24.69
CA GLY A 101 14.67 -0.87 23.44
C GLY A 101 13.80 -1.01 22.20
N ASN A 102 12.49 -0.89 22.28
CA ASN A 102 11.57 -0.98 21.12
C ASN A 102 11.80 0.14 20.09
N ASP A 103 12.47 1.21 20.48
CA ASP A 103 12.80 2.40 19.70
C ASP A 103 14.22 2.36 19.10
N LEU A 104 14.99 1.32 19.38
CA LEU A 104 16.32 1.15 18.81
C LEU A 104 16.26 1.04 17.28
N GLY A 105 17.24 1.64 16.60
CA GLY A 105 17.28 1.73 15.14
C GLY A 105 17.36 0.38 14.39
N ASN A 106 17.73 -0.70 15.09
CA ASN A 106 17.76 -2.07 14.59
C ASN A 106 16.49 -2.88 14.89
N VAL A 107 15.53 -2.31 15.62
CA VAL A 107 14.22 -2.90 15.84
C VAL A 107 13.30 -2.47 14.69
N LEU A 108 12.93 -3.42 13.86
CA LEU A 108 12.19 -3.19 12.62
C LEU A 108 10.87 -3.92 12.64
N THR A 109 9.87 -3.33 11.99
CA THR A 109 8.60 -4.00 11.70
C THR A 109 8.56 -4.40 10.24
N LEU A 110 7.82 -5.45 9.93
CA LEU A 110 7.60 -5.93 8.56
C LEU A 110 6.12 -5.84 8.21
N ARG A 111 5.76 -4.85 7.41
CA ARG A 111 4.39 -4.64 6.95
C ARG A 111 4.30 -4.30 5.47
N SER A 112 5.24 -3.54 4.96
CA SER A 112 5.23 -3.00 3.61
C SER A 112 6.33 -3.61 2.74
N LEU A 113 6.21 -3.40 1.41
CA LEU A 113 7.28 -3.76 0.47
C LEU A 113 8.58 -3.02 0.81
N HIS A 114 8.47 -1.75 1.22
CA HIS A 114 9.63 -0.95 1.67
C HIS A 114 10.33 -1.60 2.87
N ASP A 115 9.56 -2.07 3.87
CA ASP A 115 10.15 -2.74 5.04
C ASP A 115 10.89 -4.02 4.63
N SER A 116 10.28 -4.80 3.74
CA SER A 116 10.90 -6.03 3.21
C SER A 116 12.20 -5.72 2.45
N GLN A 117 12.21 -4.70 1.61
CA GLN A 117 13.41 -4.24 0.89
C GLN A 117 14.50 -3.79 1.85
N LYS A 118 14.14 -3.05 2.90
CA LYS A 118 15.07 -2.62 3.95
C LYS A 118 15.69 -3.81 4.67
N LEU A 119 14.86 -4.78 5.08
CA LEU A 119 15.33 -6.01 5.75
C LEU A 119 16.26 -6.83 4.86
N ARG A 120 15.91 -7.01 3.57
CA ARG A 120 16.79 -7.70 2.59
C ARG A 120 18.17 -7.03 2.50
N LYS A 121 18.18 -5.71 2.37
CA LYS A 121 19.45 -4.94 2.29
C LYS A 121 20.30 -5.11 3.56
N LEU A 122 19.68 -5.14 4.71
CA LEU A 122 20.39 -5.34 5.99
C LEU A 122 20.92 -6.77 6.10
N GLY A 123 20.13 -7.77 5.75
CA GLY A 123 20.55 -9.17 5.76
C GLY A 123 21.69 -9.48 4.77
N GLN A 124 21.75 -8.77 3.64
CA GLN A 124 22.85 -8.93 2.68
C GLN A 124 24.16 -8.26 3.16
N LYS A 125 24.08 -7.20 3.95
CA LYS A 125 25.26 -6.51 4.53
C LYS A 125 25.80 -7.21 5.77
N GLY A 126 24.95 -7.87 6.52
CA GLY A 126 25.32 -8.69 7.67
C GLY A 126 25.62 -10.11 7.21
N LYS A 127 26.88 -10.41 6.86
CA LYS A 127 27.35 -11.78 7.08
C LYS A 127 27.29 -11.91 8.59
N GLY A 128 26.24 -12.58 9.09
CA GLY A 128 26.12 -12.89 10.50
C GLY A 128 27.38 -13.56 11.03
N PRO A 129 27.54 -13.60 12.36
CA PRO A 129 28.67 -14.27 12.96
C PRO A 129 28.75 -15.71 12.50
#